data_8533346de47b6cf66440d0cadfddee73
#
_entry.id   8533346de47b6cf66440d0cadfddee73
#
_cell.length_a   1.000
_cell.length_b   1.000
_cell.length_c   1.000
_cell.angle_alpha   90.00
_cell.angle_beta   90.00
_cell.angle_gamma   90.00
#
_symmetry.space_group_name_H-M   'P 1'
#
loop_
_entity.id
_entity.type
_entity.pdbx_description
1 polymer ?
#
loop_
_entity_poly.entity_id
_entity_poly.type
_entity_poly.pdbx_seq_one_letter_code
_entity_poly.pdbx_strand_id
1 'polypeptide(L)'
;APDLVNQAVKATVVACTTATSLAISQLRATYPNIPIIGMEPAIKLAAMEQPHHNILVMATPVTLRLDKYQQLSNKLQEISKFIPVACTGLAKRIEQGNLDDDDMYQLLNDLLSQYIGKIDCVVLGCTHYPFIKKQIRKVLGDVPFYDGNHGTVMELKRRLEINGLLTNNHNNGIIEFQSSKNNVEELQLYKWFYNQEI
;
A
#
# COMPACT_ATOMS: atom_id res chain seq x y z
N ALA A 1 -7.50 -16.60 -2.96
CA ALA A 1 -6.65 -17.35 -2.00
C ALA A 1 -6.62 -18.85 -2.28
N PRO A 2 -7.76 -19.58 -2.48
CA PRO A 2 -7.71 -21.03 -2.76
C PRO A 2 -6.79 -21.40 -3.92
N ASP A 3 -6.81 -20.65 -5.01
CA ASP A 3 -6.01 -20.92 -6.21
C ASP A 3 -4.49 -20.84 -5.93
N LEU A 4 -4.04 -19.89 -5.11
CA LEU A 4 -2.64 -19.77 -4.71
C LEU A 4 -2.21 -20.92 -3.80
N VAL A 5 -3.08 -21.32 -2.88
CA VAL A 5 -2.78 -22.45 -1.98
C VAL A 5 -2.66 -23.75 -2.75
N ASN A 6 -3.53 -23.97 -3.74
CA ASN A 6 -3.45 -25.13 -4.65
C ASN A 6 -2.15 -25.17 -5.47
N GLN A 7 -1.47 -24.06 -5.65
CA GLN A 7 -0.17 -23.94 -6.32
C GLN A 7 1.03 -24.19 -5.39
N ALA A 8 0.79 -24.67 -4.16
CA ALA A 8 1.82 -24.99 -3.16
C ALA A 8 2.77 -23.82 -2.85
N VAL A 9 2.23 -22.60 -2.73
CA VAL A 9 3.02 -21.40 -2.40
C VAL A 9 3.63 -21.50 -1.00
N LYS A 10 4.86 -21.02 -0.83
CA LYS A 10 5.55 -20.97 0.48
C LYS A 10 5.00 -19.86 1.40
N ALA A 11 4.47 -18.78 0.84
CA ALA A 11 3.86 -17.67 1.57
C ALA A 11 2.90 -16.91 0.66
N THR A 12 2.00 -16.14 1.24
CA THR A 12 1.10 -15.24 0.51
C THR A 12 1.19 -13.82 1.09
N VAL A 13 1.26 -12.83 0.21
CA VAL A 13 1.18 -11.41 0.59
C VAL A 13 -0.15 -10.83 0.10
N VAL A 14 -0.92 -10.25 1.02
CA VAL A 14 -2.12 -9.47 0.71
C VAL A 14 -1.69 -8.02 0.58
N ALA A 15 -1.26 -7.62 -0.62
CA ALA A 15 -0.73 -6.29 -0.91
C ALA A 15 -1.85 -5.27 -1.14
N CYS A 16 -2.78 -5.18 -0.19
CA CYS A 16 -3.87 -4.21 -0.18
C CYS A 16 -4.27 -3.92 1.27
N THR A 17 -4.16 -2.67 1.71
CA THR A 17 -4.51 -2.28 3.09
C THR A 17 -5.98 -2.56 3.44
N THR A 18 -6.89 -2.29 2.51
CA THR A 18 -8.32 -2.59 2.67
C THR A 18 -8.57 -4.10 2.79
N ALA A 19 -8.05 -4.90 1.86
CA ALA A 19 -8.22 -6.36 1.89
C ALA A 19 -7.55 -6.99 3.12
N THR A 20 -6.38 -6.51 3.52
CA THR A 20 -5.70 -6.91 4.75
C THR A 20 -6.61 -6.71 5.96
N SER A 21 -7.16 -5.52 6.13
CA SER A 21 -8.00 -5.20 7.29
C SER A 21 -9.28 -6.03 7.36
N LEU A 22 -9.84 -6.39 6.22
CA LEU A 22 -11.10 -7.16 6.15
C LEU A 22 -10.91 -8.68 6.24
N ALA A 23 -9.84 -9.22 5.66
CA ALA A 23 -9.75 -10.67 5.41
C ALA A 23 -8.56 -11.38 6.08
N ILE A 24 -7.54 -10.66 6.58
CA ILE A 24 -6.28 -11.27 7.01
C ILE A 24 -6.47 -12.29 8.14
N SER A 25 -7.33 -12.01 9.11
CA SER A 25 -7.58 -12.90 10.24
C SER A 25 -8.25 -14.21 9.80
N GLN A 26 -9.23 -14.11 8.89
CA GLN A 26 -9.91 -15.27 8.33
C GLN A 26 -8.96 -16.11 7.47
N LEU A 27 -8.15 -15.47 6.62
CA LEU A 27 -7.16 -16.15 5.79
C LEU A 27 -6.16 -16.94 6.65
N ARG A 28 -5.63 -16.33 7.72
CA ARG A 28 -4.71 -16.99 8.64
C ARG A 28 -5.34 -18.17 9.39
N ALA A 29 -6.61 -18.04 9.77
CA ALA A 29 -7.36 -19.14 10.41
C ALA A 29 -7.63 -20.30 9.42
N THR A 30 -7.91 -19.98 8.16
CA THR A 30 -8.18 -20.98 7.12
C THR A 30 -6.91 -21.72 6.66
N TYR A 31 -5.77 -21.02 6.63
CA TYR A 31 -4.49 -21.55 6.13
C TYR A 31 -3.38 -21.40 7.18
N PRO A 32 -3.46 -22.11 8.33
CA PRO A 32 -2.55 -21.89 9.46
C PRO A 32 -1.09 -22.25 9.18
N ASN A 33 -0.85 -23.13 8.20
CA ASN A 33 0.48 -23.62 7.84
C ASN A 33 1.20 -22.74 6.77
N ILE A 34 0.53 -21.73 6.23
CA ILE A 34 1.10 -20.85 5.21
C ILE A 34 1.29 -19.47 5.83
N PRO A 35 2.50 -18.89 5.85
CA PRO A 35 2.71 -17.51 6.23
C PRO A 35 1.88 -16.56 5.36
N ILE A 36 0.95 -15.81 5.97
CA ILE A 36 0.12 -14.83 5.29
C ILE A 36 0.44 -13.45 5.85
N ILE A 37 1.03 -12.63 5.01
CA ILE A 37 1.48 -11.27 5.32
C ILE A 37 0.46 -10.28 4.76
N GLY A 38 0.01 -9.34 5.58
CA GLY A 38 -0.84 -8.24 5.15
C GLY A 38 -0.06 -6.94 5.10
N MET A 39 -0.49 -6.04 4.22
CA MET A 39 0.04 -4.67 4.16
C MET A 39 -0.79 -3.76 5.06
N GLU A 40 -0.10 -2.94 5.86
CA GLU A 40 -0.71 -1.95 6.74
C GLU A 40 -0.23 -0.54 6.38
N PRO A 41 -1.06 0.50 6.61
CA PRO A 41 -0.61 1.89 6.45
C PRO A 41 0.58 2.19 7.34
N ALA A 42 1.57 2.91 6.80
CA ALA A 42 2.82 3.23 7.50
C ALA A 42 2.68 4.37 8.53
N ILE A 43 1.50 4.57 9.14
CA ILE A 43 1.25 5.67 10.10
C ILE A 43 2.12 5.55 11.34
N LYS A 44 2.41 4.32 11.81
CA LYS A 44 3.29 4.11 12.95
C LYS A 44 4.72 4.50 12.62
N LEU A 45 5.23 4.12 11.44
CA LEU A 45 6.57 4.47 10.98
C LEU A 45 6.70 5.99 10.85
N ALA A 46 5.75 6.63 10.17
CA ALA A 46 5.73 8.08 10.01
C ALA A 46 5.70 8.83 11.36
N ALA A 47 4.87 8.40 12.32
CA ALA A 47 4.81 9.02 13.63
C ALA A 47 6.12 8.88 14.43
N MET A 48 6.81 7.74 14.31
CA MET A 48 8.07 7.49 15.02
C MET A 48 9.24 8.26 14.43
N GLU A 49 9.27 8.44 13.11
CA GLU A 49 10.32 9.20 12.42
C GLU A 49 10.05 10.71 12.36
N GLN A 50 8.76 11.09 12.44
CA GLN A 50 8.29 12.48 12.41
C GLN A 50 7.43 12.80 13.67
N PRO A 51 7.99 12.75 14.89
CA PRO A 51 7.24 13.06 16.09
C PRO A 51 6.86 14.54 16.10
N HIS A 52 5.66 14.83 16.64
CA HIS A 52 5.09 16.18 16.78
C HIS A 52 4.82 16.92 15.46
N HIS A 53 4.68 16.17 14.34
CA HIS A 53 4.40 16.70 13.02
C HIS A 53 2.96 16.47 12.57
N ASN A 54 2.55 17.23 11.55
CA ASN A 54 1.27 17.05 10.85
C ASN A 54 1.45 16.03 9.72
N ILE A 55 0.91 14.85 9.87
CA ILE A 55 1.03 13.73 8.95
C ILE A 55 -0.24 13.60 8.11
N LEU A 56 -0.15 13.90 6.82
CA LEU A 56 -1.24 13.67 5.89
C LEU A 56 -1.37 12.17 5.61
N VAL A 57 -2.55 11.58 5.79
CA VAL A 57 -2.79 10.15 5.53
C VAL A 57 -3.72 10.00 4.35
N MET A 58 -3.16 9.75 3.17
CA MET A 58 -3.93 9.44 1.96
C MET A 58 -4.34 7.97 1.98
N ALA A 59 -5.64 7.69 2.00
CA ALA A 59 -6.13 6.32 1.97
C ALA A 59 -7.50 6.23 1.28
N THR A 60 -7.94 5.00 1.00
CA THR A 60 -9.30 4.80 0.50
C THR A 60 -10.33 5.12 1.60
N PRO A 61 -11.55 5.58 1.24
CA PRO A 61 -12.61 5.83 2.24
C PRO A 61 -12.90 4.62 3.13
N VAL A 62 -12.79 3.40 2.59
CA VAL A 62 -12.97 2.16 3.35
C VAL A 62 -11.88 2.01 4.40
N THR A 63 -10.60 2.15 4.02
CA THR A 63 -9.46 2.04 4.95
C THR A 63 -9.59 3.00 6.14
N LEU A 64 -9.98 4.25 5.90
CA LEU A 64 -10.11 5.26 6.95
C LEU A 64 -11.26 4.98 7.94
N ARG A 65 -12.29 4.24 7.52
CA ARG A 65 -13.42 3.85 8.38
C ARG A 65 -13.19 2.58 9.18
N LEU A 66 -12.13 1.82 8.89
CA LEU A 66 -11.87 0.55 9.58
C LEU A 66 -11.37 0.79 11.01
N ASP A 67 -11.89 0.04 11.96
CA ASP A 67 -11.55 0.11 13.38
C ASP A 67 -10.05 0.02 13.63
N LYS A 68 -9.36 -0.83 12.85
CA LYS A 68 -7.91 -1.01 12.97
C LYS A 68 -7.13 0.28 12.70
N TYR A 69 -7.52 1.04 11.66
CA TYR A 69 -6.93 2.35 11.39
C TYR A 69 -7.24 3.34 12.50
N GLN A 70 -8.51 3.43 12.90
CA GLN A 70 -8.95 4.37 13.94
C GLN A 70 -8.25 4.10 15.29
N GLN A 71 -8.17 2.84 15.71
CA GLN A 71 -7.49 2.45 16.95
C GLN A 71 -6.01 2.80 16.91
N LEU A 72 -5.33 2.54 15.78
CA LEU A 72 -3.91 2.84 15.64
C LEU A 72 -3.66 4.36 15.60
N SER A 73 -4.44 5.10 14.84
CA SER A 73 -4.37 6.57 14.78
C SER A 73 -4.60 7.20 16.16
N ASN A 74 -5.62 6.74 16.88
CA ASN A 74 -5.91 7.23 18.24
C ASN A 74 -4.77 6.93 19.24
N LYS A 75 -4.12 5.77 19.13
CA LYS A 75 -2.97 5.43 19.98
C LYS A 75 -1.75 6.31 19.73
N LEU A 76 -1.62 6.84 18.53
CA LEU A 76 -0.46 7.63 18.11
C LEU A 76 -0.71 9.15 18.12
N GLN A 77 -1.93 9.59 18.44
CA GLN A 77 -2.32 11.02 18.39
C GLN A 77 -1.52 11.92 19.35
N GLU A 78 -0.97 11.36 20.43
CA GLU A 78 -0.09 12.09 21.35
C GLU A 78 1.32 12.29 20.77
N ILE A 79 1.71 11.45 19.79
CA ILE A 79 3.03 11.51 19.15
C ILE A 79 3.00 12.45 17.97
N SER A 80 1.95 12.39 17.12
CA SER A 80 1.82 13.21 15.91
C SER A 80 0.35 13.43 15.57
N LYS A 81 0.08 14.50 14.83
CA LYS A 81 -1.27 14.81 14.35
C LYS A 81 -1.51 14.16 12.98
N PHE A 82 -2.51 13.28 12.90
CA PHE A 82 -2.91 12.64 11.64
C PHE A 82 -4.06 13.41 10.98
N ILE A 83 -3.88 13.69 9.69
CA ILE A 83 -4.86 14.40 8.85
C ILE A 83 -5.32 13.41 7.77
N PRO A 84 -6.45 12.71 7.97
CA PRO A 84 -6.92 11.72 7.00
C PRO A 84 -7.54 12.39 5.78
N VAL A 85 -7.17 11.89 4.59
CA VAL A 85 -7.74 12.28 3.30
C VAL A 85 -8.32 11.07 2.60
N ALA A 86 -9.63 11.07 2.42
CA ALA A 86 -10.36 10.03 1.70
C ALA A 86 -10.21 10.22 0.18
N CYS A 87 -9.26 9.51 -0.43
CA CYS A 87 -8.95 9.62 -1.86
C CYS A 87 -9.92 8.78 -2.71
N THR A 88 -11.18 9.21 -2.78
CA THR A 88 -12.23 8.52 -3.54
C THR A 88 -11.88 8.49 -5.04
N GLY A 89 -11.93 7.31 -5.66
CA GLY A 89 -11.68 7.14 -7.09
C GLY A 89 -10.21 7.16 -7.50
N LEU A 90 -9.27 7.62 -6.66
CA LEU A 90 -7.87 7.79 -7.02
C LEU A 90 -7.19 6.47 -7.42
N ALA A 91 -7.41 5.37 -6.70
CA ALA A 91 -6.86 4.07 -7.08
C ALA A 91 -7.34 3.61 -8.47
N LYS A 92 -8.65 3.74 -8.74
CA LYS A 92 -9.23 3.43 -10.05
C LYS A 92 -8.66 4.33 -11.16
N ARG A 93 -8.41 5.60 -10.87
CA ARG A 93 -7.79 6.54 -11.81
C ARG A 93 -6.35 6.13 -12.14
N ILE A 94 -5.58 5.69 -11.14
CA ILE A 94 -4.22 5.17 -11.33
C ILE A 94 -4.23 3.92 -12.22
N GLU A 95 -5.18 3.01 -12.04
CA GLU A 95 -5.32 1.78 -12.85
C GLU A 95 -5.61 2.06 -14.34
N GLN A 96 -5.95 3.27 -14.73
CA GLN A 96 -6.06 3.67 -16.14
C GLN A 96 -4.71 3.83 -16.84
N GLY A 97 -3.60 3.84 -16.10
CA GLY A 97 -2.24 3.80 -16.64
C GLY A 97 -1.67 5.15 -17.08
N ASN A 98 -2.47 6.15 -17.38
CA ASN A 98 -1.99 7.50 -17.70
C ASN A 98 -1.87 8.33 -16.41
N LEU A 99 -0.64 8.48 -15.89
CA LEU A 99 -0.38 9.07 -14.59
C LEU A 99 0.00 10.56 -14.62
N ASP A 100 0.30 11.11 -15.79
CA ASP A 100 0.87 12.46 -15.92
C ASP A 100 0.06 13.35 -16.88
N ASP A 101 -1.26 13.32 -16.74
CA ASP A 101 -2.18 14.19 -17.50
C ASP A 101 -2.86 15.23 -16.61
N ASP A 102 -3.56 16.15 -17.25
CA ASP A 102 -4.25 17.25 -16.58
C ASP A 102 -5.36 16.75 -15.65
N ASP A 103 -6.06 15.66 -15.99
CA ASP A 103 -7.12 15.06 -15.17
C ASP A 103 -6.56 14.50 -13.85
N MET A 104 -5.40 13.85 -13.90
CA MET A 104 -4.71 13.37 -12.69
C MET A 104 -4.28 14.55 -11.82
N TYR A 105 -3.70 15.59 -12.44
CA TYR A 105 -3.30 16.79 -11.72
C TYR A 105 -4.50 17.47 -11.06
N GLN A 106 -5.60 17.65 -11.78
CA GLN A 106 -6.82 18.28 -11.26
C GLN A 106 -7.39 17.48 -10.08
N LEU A 107 -7.50 16.14 -10.21
CA LEU A 107 -7.97 15.29 -9.14
C LEU A 107 -7.10 15.40 -7.88
N LEU A 108 -5.78 15.42 -8.03
CA LEU A 108 -4.86 15.57 -6.90
C LEU A 108 -4.92 16.97 -6.30
N ASN A 109 -5.05 18.00 -7.13
CA ASN A 109 -5.21 19.38 -6.67
C ASN A 109 -6.49 19.56 -5.85
N ASP A 110 -7.60 19.01 -6.29
CA ASP A 110 -8.88 19.06 -5.57
C ASP A 110 -8.81 18.35 -4.22
N LEU A 111 -8.06 17.23 -4.14
CA LEU A 111 -7.88 16.46 -2.92
C LEU A 111 -6.89 17.12 -1.94
N LEU A 112 -5.84 17.77 -2.43
CA LEU A 112 -4.64 18.03 -1.65
C LEU A 112 -4.30 19.53 -1.50
N SER A 113 -4.75 20.41 -2.37
CA SER A 113 -4.33 21.83 -2.40
C SER A 113 -4.53 22.57 -1.07
N GLN A 114 -5.59 22.24 -0.32
CA GLN A 114 -5.86 22.83 0.99
C GLN A 114 -4.80 22.54 2.05
N TYR A 115 -3.93 21.55 1.83
CA TYR A 115 -2.89 21.10 2.75
C TYR A 115 -1.49 21.63 2.41
N ILE A 116 -1.34 22.38 1.33
CA ILE A 116 -0.06 22.99 0.92
C ILE A 116 0.50 23.84 2.08
N GLY A 117 1.74 23.56 2.46
CA GLY A 117 2.43 24.25 3.56
C GLY A 117 1.88 23.99 4.97
N LYS A 118 0.96 23.03 5.13
CA LYS A 118 0.32 22.72 6.42
C LYS A 118 0.66 21.32 6.95
N ILE A 119 1.39 20.53 6.17
CA ILE A 119 1.77 19.17 6.52
C ILE A 119 3.28 18.97 6.36
N ASP A 120 3.82 18.05 7.12
CA ASP A 120 5.25 17.80 7.18
C ASP A 120 5.64 16.53 6.41
N CYS A 121 4.74 15.57 6.29
CA CYS A 121 4.94 14.36 5.49
C CYS A 121 3.60 13.73 5.06
N VAL A 122 3.69 12.75 4.16
CA VAL A 122 2.53 12.04 3.60
C VAL A 122 2.67 10.53 3.81
N VAL A 123 1.64 9.90 4.38
CA VAL A 123 1.49 8.45 4.39
C VAL A 123 0.64 8.01 3.21
N LEU A 124 1.18 7.13 2.39
CA LEU A 124 0.52 6.51 1.26
C LEU A 124 -0.17 5.21 1.71
N GLY A 125 -1.40 5.33 2.16
CA GLY A 125 -2.22 4.25 2.74
C GLY A 125 -2.90 3.34 1.72
N CYS A 126 -2.48 3.36 0.46
CA CYS A 126 -2.95 2.49 -0.61
C CYS A 126 -1.77 2.07 -1.48
N THR A 127 -1.74 0.81 -1.92
CA THR A 127 -0.66 0.25 -2.76
C THR A 127 -0.53 0.88 -4.14
N HIS A 128 -1.55 1.60 -4.60
CA HIS A 128 -1.52 2.34 -5.85
C HIS A 128 -0.79 3.69 -5.73
N TYR A 129 -0.82 4.34 -4.57
CA TYR A 129 -0.34 5.71 -4.44
C TYR A 129 1.18 5.90 -4.59
N PRO A 130 2.05 4.92 -4.31
CA PRO A 130 3.47 5.05 -4.62
C PRO A 130 3.77 5.38 -6.09
N PHE A 131 2.93 4.92 -7.03
CA PHE A 131 3.09 5.19 -8.47
C PHE A 131 2.89 6.66 -8.87
N ILE A 132 2.28 7.47 -8.01
CA ILE A 132 1.99 8.88 -8.27
C ILE A 132 2.70 9.84 -7.30
N LYS A 133 3.78 9.40 -6.64
CA LYS A 133 4.59 10.28 -5.75
C LYS A 133 5.03 11.57 -6.44
N LYS A 134 5.44 11.47 -7.72
CA LYS A 134 5.86 12.63 -8.52
C LYS A 134 4.71 13.64 -8.69
N GLN A 135 3.51 13.15 -9.00
CA GLN A 135 2.31 13.98 -9.19
C GLN A 135 1.84 14.60 -7.87
N ILE A 136 1.90 13.85 -6.77
CA ILE A 136 1.59 14.40 -5.44
C ILE A 136 2.57 15.53 -5.08
N ARG A 137 3.88 15.38 -5.37
CA ARG A 137 4.87 16.45 -5.18
C ARG A 137 4.58 17.70 -6.01
N LYS A 138 4.03 17.56 -7.21
CA LYS A 138 3.64 18.73 -8.01
C LYS A 138 2.59 19.60 -7.31
N VAL A 139 1.74 19.00 -6.46
CA VAL A 139 0.70 19.72 -5.71
C VAL A 139 1.21 20.16 -4.33
N LEU A 140 1.78 19.27 -3.54
CA LEU A 140 2.14 19.50 -2.12
C LEU A 140 3.53 20.11 -1.93
N GLY A 141 4.38 20.10 -2.96
CA GLY A 141 5.81 20.40 -2.84
C GLY A 141 6.63 19.18 -2.42
N ASP A 142 7.90 19.42 -2.08
CA ASP A 142 8.82 18.36 -1.67
C ASP A 142 8.59 17.99 -0.21
N VAL A 143 7.83 16.90 -0.02
CA VAL A 143 7.51 16.33 1.30
C VAL A 143 7.93 14.87 1.35
N PRO A 144 8.37 14.35 2.53
CA PRO A 144 8.65 12.93 2.74
C PRO A 144 7.42 12.05 2.55
N PHE A 145 7.62 10.86 1.97
CA PHE A 145 6.56 9.85 1.83
C PHE A 145 6.87 8.61 2.65
N TYR A 146 5.82 8.07 3.25
CA TYR A 146 5.83 6.81 3.98
C TYR A 146 4.82 5.85 3.38
N ASP A 147 5.24 4.62 3.09
CA ASP A 147 4.38 3.54 2.60
C ASP A 147 4.68 2.21 3.29
N GLY A 148 3.82 1.23 3.10
CA GLY A 148 3.94 -0.09 3.73
C GLY A 148 4.82 -1.09 2.98
N ASN A 149 5.41 -0.72 1.84
CA ASN A 149 6.09 -1.65 0.94
C ASN A 149 7.29 -2.31 1.61
N HIS A 150 8.25 -1.52 2.10
CA HIS A 150 9.46 -2.04 2.74
C HIS A 150 9.13 -2.92 3.96
N GLY A 151 8.25 -2.45 4.84
CA GLY A 151 7.83 -3.19 6.04
C GLY A 151 7.19 -4.54 5.69
N THR A 152 6.36 -4.58 4.64
CA THR A 152 5.72 -5.82 4.16
C THR A 152 6.74 -6.83 3.64
N VAL A 153 7.74 -6.37 2.86
CA VAL A 153 8.82 -7.23 2.33
C VAL A 153 9.69 -7.77 3.47
N MET A 154 10.05 -6.94 4.44
CA MET A 154 10.84 -7.36 5.59
C MET A 154 10.10 -8.37 6.46
N GLU A 155 8.79 -8.21 6.68
CA GLU A 155 7.99 -9.18 7.41
C GLU A 155 7.84 -10.50 6.62
N LEU A 156 7.68 -10.46 5.30
CA LEU A 156 7.71 -11.65 4.45
C LEU A 156 9.02 -12.41 4.64
N LYS A 157 10.16 -11.73 4.51
CA LYS A 157 11.49 -12.32 4.70
C LYS A 157 11.60 -12.98 6.07
N ARG A 158 11.28 -12.25 7.14
CA ARG A 158 11.32 -12.75 8.51
C ARG A 158 10.46 -14.01 8.69
N ARG A 159 9.25 -14.04 8.11
CA ARG A 159 8.36 -15.21 8.19
C ARG A 159 8.92 -16.41 7.45
N LEU A 160 9.51 -16.21 6.27
CA LEU A 160 10.15 -17.28 5.53
C LEU A 160 11.37 -17.84 6.29
N GLU A 161 12.18 -17.00 6.92
CA GLU A 161 13.32 -17.39 7.74
C GLU A 161 12.90 -18.27 8.92
N ILE A 162 11.95 -17.81 9.73
CA ILE A 162 11.46 -18.51 10.92
C ILE A 162 10.87 -19.88 10.58
N ASN A 163 10.24 -20.01 9.41
CA ASN A 163 9.63 -21.27 8.95
C ASN A 163 10.59 -22.14 8.12
N GLY A 164 11.87 -21.77 7.98
CA GLY A 164 12.85 -22.53 7.20
C GLY A 164 12.51 -22.60 5.70
N LEU A 165 11.80 -21.61 5.16
CA LEU A 165 11.27 -21.61 3.80
C LEU A 165 12.11 -20.78 2.82
N LEU A 166 13.18 -20.11 3.28
CA LEU A 166 14.11 -19.43 2.39
C LEU A 166 14.76 -20.42 1.43
N THR A 167 15.06 -19.93 0.22
CA THR A 167 15.79 -20.71 -0.76
C THR A 167 17.27 -20.34 -0.73
N ASN A 168 18.14 -21.33 -0.94
CA ASN A 168 19.57 -21.13 -1.21
C ASN A 168 19.85 -20.98 -2.72
N ASN A 169 18.81 -20.96 -3.54
CA ASN A 169 18.95 -20.76 -4.98
C ASN A 169 19.19 -19.27 -5.26
N HIS A 170 20.32 -18.98 -5.91
CA HIS A 170 20.74 -17.63 -6.30
C HIS A 170 20.32 -17.27 -7.74
N ASN A 171 19.57 -18.14 -8.42
CA ASN A 171 19.04 -17.84 -9.74
C ASN A 171 17.93 -16.79 -9.65
N ASN A 172 17.79 -16.00 -10.72
CA ASN A 172 16.66 -15.09 -10.86
C ASN A 172 15.36 -15.90 -10.88
N GLY A 173 14.39 -15.49 -10.07
CA GLY A 173 13.06 -16.09 -10.05
C GLY A 173 12.28 -15.80 -11.34
N ILE A 174 11.18 -16.51 -11.50
CA ILE A 174 10.19 -16.23 -12.57
C ILE A 174 9.05 -15.42 -11.94
N ILE A 175 8.61 -14.39 -12.66
CA ILE A 175 7.44 -13.59 -12.30
C ILE A 175 6.31 -13.95 -13.25
N GLU A 176 5.20 -14.40 -12.70
CA GLU A 176 4.00 -14.72 -13.43
C GLU A 176 2.87 -13.78 -13.04
N PHE A 177 2.24 -13.15 -14.03
CA PHE A 177 1.08 -12.27 -13.83
C PHE A 177 -0.20 -13.05 -14.12
N GLN A 178 -1.13 -13.03 -13.17
CA GLN A 178 -2.43 -13.68 -13.28
C GLN A 178 -3.55 -12.71 -12.93
N SER A 179 -4.70 -12.85 -13.59
CA SER A 179 -5.91 -12.07 -13.31
C SER A 179 -7.14 -12.97 -13.32
N SER A 180 -8.10 -12.70 -12.46
CA SER A 180 -9.40 -13.40 -12.47
C SER A 180 -10.23 -13.09 -13.72
N LYS A 181 -9.99 -11.96 -14.39
CA LYS A 181 -10.65 -11.61 -15.66
C LYS A 181 -10.00 -12.29 -16.86
N ASN A 182 -8.75 -12.72 -16.71
CA ASN A 182 -7.98 -13.43 -17.73
C ASN A 182 -7.95 -12.73 -19.11
N ASN A 183 -7.87 -11.38 -19.11
CA ASN A 183 -7.76 -10.59 -20.33
C ASN A 183 -6.33 -10.07 -20.55
N VAL A 184 -5.99 -9.86 -21.80
CA VAL A 184 -4.62 -9.47 -22.22
C VAL A 184 -4.29 -8.05 -21.77
N GLU A 185 -5.24 -7.15 -21.85
CA GLU A 185 -5.06 -5.73 -21.49
C GLU A 185 -4.70 -5.57 -20.02
N GLU A 186 -5.37 -6.30 -19.12
CA GLU A 186 -5.09 -6.24 -17.69
C GLU A 186 -3.70 -6.81 -17.37
N LEU A 187 -3.30 -7.91 -18.00
CA LEU A 187 -1.96 -8.48 -17.83
C LEU A 187 -0.85 -7.57 -18.38
N GLN A 188 -1.12 -6.83 -19.46
CA GLN A 188 -0.20 -5.81 -19.98
C GLN A 188 -0.08 -4.63 -19.00
N LEU A 189 -1.19 -4.20 -18.42
CA LEU A 189 -1.20 -3.15 -17.40
C LEU A 189 -0.40 -3.57 -16.15
N TYR A 190 -0.52 -4.81 -15.68
CA TYR A 190 0.27 -5.31 -14.56
C TYR A 190 1.77 -5.32 -14.86
N LYS A 191 2.17 -5.75 -16.06
CA LYS A 191 3.56 -5.69 -16.51
C LYS A 191 4.07 -4.25 -16.58
N TRP A 192 3.23 -3.33 -17.07
CA TRP A 192 3.56 -1.91 -17.12
C TRP A 192 3.81 -1.34 -15.72
N PHE A 193 2.91 -1.58 -14.75
CA PHE A 193 3.09 -1.15 -13.36
C PHE A 193 4.34 -1.78 -12.71
N TYR A 194 4.59 -3.06 -12.97
CA TYR A 194 5.76 -3.75 -12.43
C TYR A 194 7.09 -3.08 -12.85
N ASN A 195 7.14 -2.49 -14.03
CA ASN A 195 8.33 -1.81 -14.57
C ASN A 195 8.39 -0.31 -14.21
N GLN A 196 7.43 0.21 -13.43
CA GLN A 196 7.51 1.60 -12.96
C GLN A 196 8.47 1.72 -11.78
N GLU A 197 9.23 2.81 -11.76
CA GLU A 197 9.99 3.23 -10.56
C GLU A 197 9.02 3.88 -9.56
N ILE A 198 9.07 3.50 -8.27
CA ILE A 198 8.19 3.98 -7.19
C ILE A 198 8.98 4.51 -5.99
#